data_1a9b034a758169af341dfc2299cd7239
#
_entry.id   1a9b034a758169af341dfc2299cd7239
#
_cell.length_a   1.000
_cell.length_b   1.000
_cell.length_c   1.000
_cell.angle_alpha   90.00
_cell.angle_beta   90.00
_cell.angle_gamma   90.00
#
_symmetry.space_group_name_H-M   'P 1'
#
loop_
_entity.id
_entity.type
_entity.pdbx_description
1 polymer ?
#
loop_
_entity_poly.entity_id
_entity_poly.type
_entity_poly.pdbx_seq_one_letter_code
_entity_poly.pdbx_strand_id
1 'polypeptide(L)'
;MAGSCLGTTSSSKPPLPICLVLLLLSLQLSFLVPSVLSEIIFEERFQDGWQSRWVKSDWKRSEGKAGSFKHTAGKWHGDPDDKGIQTTTDARHSAISAKIPEFSNKNRTLVLQYSIRFEQDIECGGGYIKLLSGFVNQKKFGGDTPYSLMFGPDICGTQTKKLHLILSYQGQNYPIKKDLQCETDKLTHFYTFILRPDASYSILVDNREKESGSMYTDWDILPPRKIKHVKAKKPADWDDREYIDDLNDAKPEGYDSIPAEIPDPKAKEPENWDEEEDGLWKPPMIPNPAYKGKWKRKKIKNPNYKGKWKIPLIDNPEFEDDPDLYVLKSIKYIGIEVWQVKAGSVFDNILICDEPDYAKQVVEEIFANREAEKEAFEEAEKVRKAQEEEEAQRAREEGERRRKDRDRDRRYRDRYRDRYRRRDHRDYLDDYHVSLKSVATQFFLLSAKFYVTPCHALHGNTRLSFVFCIISSIKATTL
;
A
#
# COMPACT_ATOMS: atom_id res chain seq x y z
N MET A 1 -35.05 107.03 19.59
CA MET A 1 -34.09 106.87 18.48
C MET A 1 -33.61 105.42 18.52
N ALA A 2 -33.94 104.68 17.50
CA ALA A 2 -33.72 103.25 17.44
C ALA A 2 -32.27 102.89 16.98
N GLY A 3 -31.63 101.98 17.64
CA GLY A 3 -30.37 101.39 17.23
C GLY A 3 -30.48 99.87 17.08
N SER A 4 -30.51 99.42 15.84
CA SER A 4 -30.66 98.02 15.43
C SER A 4 -29.31 97.30 15.55
N CYS A 5 -29.21 96.19 16.31
CA CYS A 5 -28.06 95.31 16.29
C CYS A 5 -28.42 94.04 15.53
N LEU A 6 -27.79 93.86 14.39
CA LEU A 6 -27.82 92.61 13.60
C LEU A 6 -26.87 91.59 14.27
N GLY A 7 -27.43 90.50 14.80
CA GLY A 7 -26.67 89.32 15.28
C GLY A 7 -26.46 88.28 14.17
N THR A 8 -25.25 88.01 13.77
CA THR A 8 -24.84 86.93 12.88
C THR A 8 -24.79 85.66 13.68
N THR A 9 -25.69 84.71 13.44
CA THR A 9 -25.65 83.37 13.97
C THR A 9 -24.71 82.49 13.11
N SER A 10 -23.49 82.17 13.61
CA SER A 10 -22.63 81.17 13.04
C SER A 10 -23.10 79.78 13.47
N SER A 11 -23.61 79.01 12.54
CA SER A 11 -23.99 77.61 12.74
C SER A 11 -22.72 76.71 12.76
N SER A 12 -22.24 76.47 13.95
CA SER A 12 -21.18 75.39 14.14
C SER A 12 -21.86 74.06 14.24
N LYS A 13 -21.67 73.22 13.19
CA LYS A 13 -22.03 71.77 13.25
C LYS A 13 -21.23 71.06 14.36
N PRO A 14 -21.85 70.21 15.21
CA PRO A 14 -21.14 69.53 16.25
C PRO A 14 -20.12 68.55 15.58
N PRO A 15 -18.93 68.35 16.14
CA PRO A 15 -17.96 67.34 15.63
C PRO A 15 -18.57 65.96 15.78
N LEU A 16 -18.50 65.13 14.72
CA LEU A 16 -18.90 63.73 14.80
C LEU A 16 -18.14 63.07 15.96
N PRO A 17 -18.81 62.26 16.77
CA PRO A 17 -18.13 61.57 17.89
C PRO A 17 -17.03 60.69 17.33
N ILE A 18 -15.86 60.77 17.92
CA ILE A 18 -14.63 60.02 17.53
C ILE A 18 -14.91 58.50 17.34
N CYS A 19 -15.85 57.95 18.13
CA CYS A 19 -16.32 56.56 17.97
C CYS A 19 -16.96 56.30 16.60
N LEU A 20 -17.69 57.25 16.00
CA LEU A 20 -18.32 57.07 14.69
C LEU A 20 -17.28 57.10 13.56
N VAL A 21 -16.25 57.93 13.71
CA VAL A 21 -15.11 58.00 12.76
C VAL A 21 -14.26 56.71 12.85
N LEU A 22 -14.02 56.18 14.05
CA LEU A 22 -13.32 54.91 14.25
C LEU A 22 -14.12 53.72 13.73
N LEU A 23 -15.45 53.73 13.89
CA LEU A 23 -16.34 52.70 13.35
C LEU A 23 -16.39 52.75 11.82
N LEU A 24 -16.43 53.93 11.22
CA LEU A 24 -16.36 54.07 9.76
C LEU A 24 -14.97 53.69 9.19
N LEU A 25 -13.87 54.00 9.89
CA LEU A 25 -12.53 53.58 9.54
C LEU A 25 -12.36 52.05 9.67
N SER A 26 -12.91 51.43 10.72
CA SER A 26 -12.89 49.96 10.85
C SER A 26 -13.74 49.26 9.79
N LEU A 27 -14.89 49.85 9.41
CA LEU A 27 -15.70 49.34 8.30
C LEU A 27 -14.98 49.47 6.94
N GLN A 28 -14.25 50.56 6.71
CA GLN A 28 -13.47 50.74 5.48
C GLN A 28 -12.22 49.83 5.46
N LEU A 29 -11.60 49.53 6.61
CA LEU A 29 -10.48 48.59 6.69
C LEU A 29 -10.95 47.17 6.43
N SER A 30 -12.20 46.83 6.79
CA SER A 30 -12.77 45.49 6.50
C SER A 30 -13.05 45.29 5.00
N PHE A 31 -13.23 46.36 4.23
CA PHE A 31 -13.39 46.27 2.77
C PHE A 31 -12.05 46.30 2.01
N LEU A 32 -10.91 46.50 2.70
CA LEU A 32 -9.57 46.55 2.09
C LEU A 32 -8.80 45.21 2.31
N VAL A 33 -9.38 44.22 2.94
CA VAL A 33 -8.88 42.86 2.85
C VAL A 33 -9.16 42.44 1.41
N PRO A 34 -8.14 42.26 0.55
CA PRO A 34 -8.36 41.68 -0.77
C PRO A 34 -9.03 40.35 -0.52
N SER A 35 -10.29 40.21 -0.90
CA SER A 35 -10.89 38.89 -1.06
C SER A 35 -9.97 38.18 -2.06
N VAL A 36 -9.10 37.31 -1.58
CA VAL A 36 -8.39 36.38 -2.45
C VAL A 36 -9.51 35.59 -3.08
N LEU A 37 -9.89 35.98 -4.31
CA LEU A 37 -10.87 35.24 -5.07
C LEU A 37 -10.26 33.84 -5.24
N SER A 38 -10.84 32.87 -4.59
CA SER A 38 -10.57 31.44 -4.78
C SER A 38 -10.60 31.15 -6.27
N GLU A 39 -9.52 30.57 -6.79
CA GLU A 39 -9.44 30.22 -8.22
C GLU A 39 -9.62 28.70 -8.37
N ILE A 40 -10.73 28.31 -9.01
CA ILE A 40 -10.92 26.96 -9.52
C ILE A 40 -10.19 26.90 -10.85
N ILE A 41 -9.05 26.20 -10.87
CA ILE A 41 -8.20 26.06 -12.05
C ILE A 41 -8.79 25.03 -13.02
N PHE A 42 -9.29 23.94 -12.47
CA PHE A 42 -9.89 22.86 -13.24
C PHE A 42 -10.84 22.05 -12.34
N GLU A 43 -12.04 21.83 -12.86
CA GLU A 43 -13.03 20.93 -12.24
C GLU A 43 -13.63 20.03 -13.31
N GLU A 44 -13.70 18.74 -13.05
CA GLU A 44 -14.26 17.72 -13.95
C GLU A 44 -15.14 16.75 -13.16
N ARG A 45 -16.42 16.77 -13.46
CA ARG A 45 -17.44 15.85 -12.94
C ARG A 45 -17.97 14.90 -14.04
N PHE A 46 -17.25 14.78 -15.13
CA PHE A 46 -17.55 13.94 -16.29
C PHE A 46 -19.01 14.07 -16.82
N GLN A 47 -19.59 15.25 -16.66
CA GLN A 47 -20.90 15.56 -17.24
C GLN A 47 -20.86 15.55 -18.77
N ASP A 48 -21.99 15.76 -19.41
CA ASP A 48 -22.11 15.76 -20.87
C ASP A 48 -21.03 16.62 -21.55
N GLY A 49 -20.48 16.10 -22.63
CA GLY A 49 -19.42 16.77 -23.38
C GLY A 49 -17.99 16.53 -22.84
N TRP A 50 -17.80 15.74 -21.78
CA TRP A 50 -16.48 15.41 -21.24
C TRP A 50 -15.51 14.85 -22.29
N GLN A 51 -16.01 14.13 -23.30
CA GLN A 51 -15.20 13.54 -24.36
C GLN A 51 -14.46 14.58 -25.21
N SER A 52 -14.93 15.83 -25.24
CA SER A 52 -14.25 16.92 -25.94
C SER A 52 -13.05 17.47 -25.16
N ARG A 53 -13.05 17.28 -23.84
CA ARG A 53 -11.98 17.75 -22.94
C ARG A 53 -10.88 16.68 -22.76
N TRP A 54 -11.24 15.40 -22.82
CA TRP A 54 -10.35 14.29 -22.54
C TRP A 54 -9.94 13.52 -23.79
N VAL A 55 -8.66 13.26 -23.93
CA VAL A 55 -8.08 12.53 -25.06
C VAL A 55 -7.63 11.14 -24.60
N LYS A 56 -8.25 10.10 -25.13
CA LYS A 56 -7.83 8.71 -24.90
C LYS A 56 -6.48 8.48 -25.58
N SER A 57 -5.57 7.83 -24.87
CA SER A 57 -4.25 7.48 -25.36
C SER A 57 -4.32 6.20 -26.22
N ASP A 58 -3.42 6.14 -27.19
CA ASP A 58 -3.15 4.97 -28.02
C ASP A 58 -1.89 4.21 -27.55
N TRP A 59 -1.34 4.59 -26.41
CA TRP A 59 -0.15 3.96 -25.84
C TRP A 59 -0.35 2.46 -25.66
N LYS A 60 0.60 1.66 -26.11
CA LYS A 60 0.56 0.18 -26.14
C LYS A 60 -0.62 -0.45 -26.91
N ARG A 61 -1.33 0.31 -27.74
CA ARG A 61 -2.40 -0.23 -28.60
C ARG A 61 -1.87 -1.25 -29.61
N SER A 62 -0.73 -0.97 -30.25
CA SER A 62 -0.08 -1.88 -31.18
C SER A 62 0.33 -3.22 -30.56
N GLU A 63 0.59 -3.22 -29.24
CA GLU A 63 0.91 -4.44 -28.48
C GLU A 63 -0.35 -5.18 -27.98
N GLY A 64 -1.55 -4.69 -28.28
CA GLY A 64 -2.78 -5.24 -27.75
C GLY A 64 -2.99 -5.07 -26.24
N LYS A 65 -2.22 -4.15 -25.61
CA LYS A 65 -2.21 -3.94 -24.16
C LYS A 65 -2.90 -2.64 -23.73
N ALA A 66 -3.48 -1.86 -24.64
CA ALA A 66 -4.25 -0.68 -24.31
C ALA A 66 -5.63 -1.06 -23.76
N GLY A 67 -6.00 -0.42 -22.65
CA GLY A 67 -7.32 -0.50 -22.03
C GLY A 67 -8.26 0.58 -22.53
N SER A 68 -9.45 0.62 -21.97
CA SER A 68 -10.47 1.61 -22.32
C SER A 68 -11.26 2.05 -21.09
N PHE A 69 -11.97 3.17 -21.25
CA PHE A 69 -12.86 3.73 -20.25
C PHE A 69 -14.30 3.75 -20.78
N LYS A 70 -15.26 3.49 -19.90
CA LYS A 70 -16.68 3.76 -20.13
C LYS A 70 -17.16 4.84 -19.18
N HIS A 71 -18.17 5.60 -19.61
CA HIS A 71 -18.86 6.61 -18.82
C HIS A 71 -20.03 5.95 -18.08
N THR A 72 -20.05 5.99 -16.74
CA THR A 72 -21.02 5.24 -15.95
C THR A 72 -21.04 5.71 -14.49
N ALA A 73 -22.18 5.65 -13.85
CA ALA A 73 -22.30 5.79 -12.40
C ALA A 73 -21.79 4.54 -11.63
N GLY A 74 -21.56 3.41 -12.35
CA GLY A 74 -21.08 2.16 -11.77
C GLY A 74 -22.17 1.19 -11.36
N LYS A 75 -21.80 0.14 -10.62
CA LYS A 75 -22.70 -0.93 -10.17
C LYS A 75 -23.57 -0.53 -8.99
N TRP A 76 -23.00 0.19 -8.06
CA TRP A 76 -23.66 0.76 -6.90
C TRP A 76 -23.29 2.24 -6.82
N HIS A 77 -24.28 3.07 -6.72
CA HIS A 77 -24.14 4.53 -6.74
C HIS A 77 -25.21 5.16 -5.86
N GLY A 78 -24.89 6.29 -5.26
CA GLY A 78 -25.84 7.08 -4.51
C GLY A 78 -26.75 7.93 -5.40
N ASP A 79 -26.23 8.31 -6.57
CA ASP A 79 -26.94 9.05 -7.60
C ASP A 79 -26.65 8.44 -8.98
N PRO A 80 -27.66 8.04 -9.78
CA PRO A 80 -27.49 7.49 -11.11
C PRO A 80 -27.01 8.51 -12.16
N ASP A 81 -27.18 9.79 -11.88
CA ASP A 81 -26.74 10.87 -12.77
C ASP A 81 -25.32 11.33 -12.50
N ASP A 82 -24.74 11.01 -11.33
CA ASP A 82 -23.33 11.20 -10.99
C ASP A 82 -22.47 10.11 -11.67
N LYS A 83 -21.88 10.44 -12.83
CA LYS A 83 -21.19 9.50 -13.72
C LYS A 83 -19.73 9.87 -13.90
N GLY A 84 -18.85 9.00 -13.45
CA GLY A 84 -17.44 9.07 -13.74
C GLY A 84 -16.98 8.22 -14.93
N ILE A 85 -15.68 8.06 -15.09
CA ILE A 85 -15.05 7.17 -16.07
C ILE A 85 -14.52 5.92 -15.42
N GLN A 86 -14.92 4.76 -15.92
CA GLN A 86 -14.55 3.46 -15.38
C GLN A 86 -13.61 2.71 -16.31
N THR A 87 -12.54 2.12 -15.78
CA THR A 87 -11.69 1.16 -16.50
C THR A 87 -12.49 -0.11 -16.82
N THR A 88 -12.28 -0.69 -18.03
CA THR A 88 -13.17 -1.74 -18.53
C THR A 88 -12.50 -3.05 -18.88
N THR A 89 -11.18 -3.09 -19.00
CA THR A 89 -10.49 -4.26 -19.56
C THR A 89 -9.38 -4.71 -18.64
N ASP A 90 -9.46 -5.97 -18.20
CA ASP A 90 -8.50 -6.61 -17.31
C ASP A 90 -7.10 -6.72 -17.96
N ALA A 91 -6.06 -6.63 -17.13
CA ALA A 91 -4.66 -6.76 -17.50
C ALA A 91 -4.25 -5.81 -18.66
N ARG A 92 -4.70 -4.55 -18.62
CA ARG A 92 -4.44 -3.53 -19.64
C ARG A 92 -4.00 -2.21 -19.02
N HIS A 93 -3.31 -1.41 -19.82
CA HIS A 93 -2.98 -0.03 -19.52
C HIS A 93 -4.11 0.88 -19.98
N SER A 94 -4.79 1.51 -19.05
CA SER A 94 -5.84 2.51 -19.33
C SER A 94 -5.26 3.90 -19.16
N ALA A 95 -5.20 4.67 -20.25
CA ALA A 95 -4.60 5.99 -20.23
C ALA A 95 -5.50 7.03 -20.94
N ILE A 96 -5.73 8.16 -20.24
CA ILE A 96 -6.53 9.28 -20.73
C ILE A 96 -6.00 10.58 -20.10
N SER A 97 -6.02 11.68 -20.84
CA SER A 97 -5.54 12.97 -20.34
C SER A 97 -6.36 14.13 -20.84
N ALA A 98 -6.40 15.22 -20.07
CA ALA A 98 -7.02 16.48 -20.43
C ALA A 98 -5.96 17.59 -20.44
N LYS A 99 -6.11 18.53 -21.40
CA LYS A 99 -5.38 19.80 -21.35
C LYS A 99 -6.17 20.74 -20.45
N ILE A 100 -5.47 21.39 -19.52
CA ILE A 100 -6.04 22.33 -18.56
C ILE A 100 -5.44 23.71 -18.75
N PRO A 101 -6.05 24.78 -18.21
CA PRO A 101 -5.42 26.09 -18.12
C PRO A 101 -4.01 25.97 -17.51
N GLU A 102 -3.03 26.60 -18.15
CA GLU A 102 -1.67 26.58 -17.62
C GLU A 102 -1.59 27.37 -16.33
N PHE A 103 -1.07 26.75 -15.27
CA PHE A 103 -0.92 27.42 -13.98
C PHE A 103 0.38 27.05 -13.28
N SER A 104 0.76 27.89 -12.32
CA SER A 104 1.86 27.66 -11.39
C SER A 104 1.35 27.85 -9.96
N ASN A 105 1.80 27.01 -9.04
CA ASN A 105 1.50 27.16 -7.62
C ASN A 105 2.48 28.08 -6.87
N LYS A 106 3.29 28.85 -7.59
CA LYS A 106 4.20 29.82 -6.95
C LYS A 106 3.40 30.88 -6.18
N ASN A 107 3.73 31.03 -4.88
CA ASN A 107 3.07 31.93 -3.92
C ASN A 107 1.57 31.65 -3.68
N ARG A 108 1.11 30.43 -3.97
CA ARG A 108 -0.28 30.02 -3.76
C ARG A 108 -0.36 28.55 -3.37
N THR A 109 -1.41 28.21 -2.66
CA THR A 109 -1.71 26.82 -2.31
C THR A 109 -2.09 26.04 -3.58
N LEU A 110 -1.69 24.79 -3.66
CA LEU A 110 -2.18 23.83 -4.65
C LEU A 110 -3.02 22.79 -3.94
N VAL A 111 -4.26 22.65 -4.35
CA VAL A 111 -5.16 21.57 -3.96
C VAL A 111 -5.38 20.67 -5.17
N LEU A 112 -5.08 19.39 -5.04
CA LEU A 112 -5.42 18.36 -6.00
C LEU A 112 -6.32 17.35 -5.31
N GLN A 113 -7.55 17.22 -5.80
CA GLN A 113 -8.56 16.31 -5.26
C GLN A 113 -9.22 15.51 -6.37
N TYR A 114 -9.62 14.30 -6.06
CA TYR A 114 -10.50 13.48 -6.91
C TYR A 114 -11.14 12.38 -6.10
N SER A 115 -12.25 11.84 -6.62
CA SER A 115 -12.86 10.62 -6.06
C SER A 115 -12.50 9.39 -6.89
N ILE A 116 -12.39 8.26 -6.20
CA ILE A 116 -12.23 6.95 -6.84
C ILE A 116 -13.04 5.89 -6.08
N ARG A 117 -13.64 4.97 -6.85
CA ARG A 117 -14.29 3.78 -6.33
C ARG A 117 -13.75 2.52 -7.02
N PHE A 118 -13.29 1.56 -6.23
CA PHE A 118 -12.83 0.27 -6.72
C PHE A 118 -13.99 -0.74 -6.66
N GLU A 119 -14.72 -0.92 -7.74
CA GLU A 119 -15.84 -1.88 -7.78
C GLU A 119 -15.40 -3.34 -7.92
N GLN A 120 -14.14 -3.56 -8.22
CA GLN A 120 -13.51 -4.87 -8.34
C GLN A 120 -12.71 -5.21 -7.08
N ASP A 121 -12.41 -6.49 -6.89
CA ASP A 121 -11.34 -6.91 -6.03
C ASP A 121 -10.01 -6.64 -6.75
N ILE A 122 -9.39 -5.49 -6.45
CA ILE A 122 -8.15 -5.09 -7.09
C ILE A 122 -6.99 -5.96 -6.58
N GLU A 123 -6.55 -6.90 -7.41
CA GLU A 123 -5.42 -7.78 -7.10
C GLU A 123 -4.10 -7.03 -7.17
N CYS A 124 -3.90 -6.28 -8.25
CA CYS A 124 -2.77 -5.39 -8.43
C CYS A 124 -3.14 -4.29 -9.43
N GLY A 125 -2.92 -3.04 -9.07
CA GLY A 125 -3.18 -1.92 -9.97
C GLY A 125 -3.25 -0.57 -9.28
N GLY A 126 -3.00 0.48 -10.05
CA GLY A 126 -3.07 1.85 -9.61
C GLY A 126 -4.46 2.46 -9.69
N GLY A 127 -4.68 3.48 -8.86
CA GLY A 127 -5.84 4.35 -8.88
C GLY A 127 -5.44 5.82 -8.74
N TYR A 128 -4.28 6.20 -9.24
CA TYR A 128 -3.67 7.52 -9.10
C TYR A 128 -3.89 8.41 -10.32
N ILE A 129 -3.74 9.71 -10.12
CA ILE A 129 -3.72 10.73 -11.18
C ILE A 129 -2.37 11.44 -11.24
N LYS A 130 -2.08 12.03 -12.38
CA LYS A 130 -0.80 12.71 -12.68
C LYS A 130 -1.03 14.13 -13.14
N LEU A 131 -0.28 15.08 -12.60
CA LEU A 131 -0.15 16.44 -13.14
C LEU A 131 1.09 16.52 -14.02
N LEU A 132 0.95 17.08 -15.21
CA LEU A 132 1.97 17.05 -16.26
C LEU A 132 2.33 18.48 -16.69
N SER A 133 3.63 18.70 -16.85
CA SER A 133 4.21 19.99 -17.28
C SER A 133 4.71 19.92 -18.73
N GLY A 134 4.85 21.07 -19.34
CA GLY A 134 5.38 21.17 -20.69
C GLY A 134 4.39 20.66 -21.75
N PHE A 135 4.92 20.26 -22.92
CA PHE A 135 4.11 19.69 -24.00
C PHE A 135 3.97 18.18 -23.82
N VAL A 136 2.73 17.70 -23.85
CA VAL A 136 2.40 16.27 -23.80
C VAL A 136 1.65 15.89 -25.07
N ASN A 137 2.15 14.88 -25.78
CA ASN A 137 1.39 14.24 -26.83
C ASN A 137 0.34 13.30 -26.19
N GLN A 138 -0.88 13.80 -26.02
CA GLN A 138 -1.95 13.08 -25.32
C GLN A 138 -2.27 11.71 -25.94
N LYS A 139 -2.07 11.55 -27.25
CA LYS A 139 -2.25 10.25 -27.94
C LYS A 139 -1.18 9.22 -27.60
N LYS A 140 -0.03 9.66 -27.08
CA LYS A 140 1.08 8.80 -26.63
C LYS A 140 1.28 8.86 -25.13
N PHE A 141 0.34 9.47 -24.39
CA PHE A 141 0.40 9.55 -22.93
C PHE A 141 0.41 8.15 -22.33
N GLY A 142 1.38 7.86 -21.48
CA GLY A 142 1.59 6.54 -20.89
C GLY A 142 2.50 6.55 -19.68
N GLY A 143 2.92 5.37 -19.24
CA GLY A 143 3.78 5.19 -18.07
C GLY A 143 5.11 5.93 -18.15
N ASP A 144 5.67 6.05 -19.35
CA ASP A 144 6.95 6.72 -19.60
C ASP A 144 6.83 8.25 -19.71
N THR A 145 5.61 8.80 -19.68
CA THR A 145 5.41 10.25 -19.76
C THR A 145 5.85 10.92 -18.48
N PRO A 146 6.80 11.90 -18.54
CA PRO A 146 7.21 12.64 -17.36
C PRO A 146 6.05 13.39 -16.73
N TYR A 147 6.00 13.42 -15.40
CA TYR A 147 4.98 14.11 -14.61
C TYR A 147 5.64 15.01 -13.55
N SER A 148 4.91 16.00 -13.04
CA SER A 148 5.36 16.84 -11.93
C SER A 148 4.87 16.33 -10.57
N LEU A 149 3.68 15.74 -10.56
CA LEU A 149 3.06 15.15 -9.38
C LEU A 149 2.29 13.90 -9.80
N MET A 150 2.42 12.82 -9.02
CA MET A 150 1.57 11.63 -9.07
C MET A 150 0.98 11.42 -7.67
N PHE A 151 -0.34 11.29 -7.59
CA PHE A 151 -1.05 11.15 -6.34
C PHE A 151 -2.20 10.16 -6.44
N GLY A 152 -2.29 9.26 -5.48
CA GLY A 152 -3.41 8.33 -5.33
C GLY A 152 -3.05 6.90 -4.97
N PRO A 153 -4.06 6.03 -4.82
CA PRO A 153 -3.89 4.64 -4.44
C PRO A 153 -3.04 3.83 -5.42
N ASP A 154 -2.23 2.93 -4.86
CA ASP A 154 -1.55 1.85 -5.57
C ASP A 154 -1.61 0.59 -4.72
N ILE A 155 -2.31 -0.41 -5.23
CA ILE A 155 -2.64 -1.63 -4.51
C ILE A 155 -2.02 -2.80 -5.25
N CYS A 156 -1.25 -3.65 -4.56
CA CYS A 156 -0.74 -4.89 -5.13
C CYS A 156 -0.64 -5.98 -4.07
N GLY A 157 -1.48 -6.99 -4.20
CA GLY A 157 -1.63 -8.06 -3.23
C GLY A 157 -2.22 -7.58 -1.90
N THR A 158 -2.08 -8.40 -0.87
CA THR A 158 -2.61 -8.11 0.47
C THR A 158 -1.75 -7.15 1.28
N GLN A 159 -0.48 -6.99 0.92
CA GLN A 159 0.52 -6.26 1.70
C GLN A 159 0.75 -4.83 1.21
N THR A 160 0.50 -4.55 -0.07
CA THR A 160 0.72 -3.22 -0.66
C THR A 160 -0.62 -2.54 -0.89
N LYS A 161 -0.99 -1.61 -0.02
CA LYS A 161 -2.18 -0.76 -0.11
C LYS A 161 -1.76 0.67 0.14
N LYS A 162 -0.91 1.20 -0.75
CA LYS A 162 -0.25 2.48 -0.54
C LYS A 162 -0.99 3.62 -1.22
N LEU A 163 -1.01 4.76 -0.55
CA LEU A 163 -1.34 6.04 -1.17
C LEU A 163 -0.04 6.67 -1.64
N HIS A 164 0.22 6.62 -2.94
CA HIS A 164 1.40 7.21 -3.54
C HIS A 164 1.28 8.73 -3.59
N LEU A 165 2.36 9.40 -3.21
CA LEU A 165 2.57 10.81 -3.43
C LEU A 165 4.02 10.98 -3.90
N ILE A 166 4.18 11.23 -5.19
CA ILE A 166 5.50 11.32 -5.85
C ILE A 166 5.61 12.69 -6.50
N LEU A 167 6.64 13.44 -6.11
CA LEU A 167 6.98 14.74 -6.68
C LEU A 167 8.17 14.63 -7.60
N SER A 168 8.14 15.33 -8.71
CA SER A 168 9.30 15.43 -9.61
C SER A 168 10.03 16.75 -9.36
N TYR A 169 11.30 16.64 -9.02
CA TYR A 169 12.20 17.78 -8.82
C TYR A 169 13.45 17.60 -9.70
N GLN A 170 13.80 18.62 -10.47
CA GLN A 170 14.95 18.61 -11.41
C GLN A 170 15.01 17.38 -12.32
N GLY A 171 13.84 16.83 -12.70
CA GLY A 171 13.74 15.67 -13.60
C GLY A 171 13.87 14.30 -12.94
N GLN A 172 13.98 14.25 -11.62
CA GLN A 172 13.95 13.03 -10.84
C GLN A 172 12.65 12.93 -10.03
N ASN A 173 12.17 11.72 -9.81
CA ASN A 173 10.96 11.44 -9.06
C ASN A 173 11.30 11.02 -7.63
N TYR A 174 10.70 11.70 -6.68
CA TYR A 174 10.90 11.48 -5.24
C TYR A 174 9.58 11.06 -4.61
N PRO A 175 9.43 9.81 -4.19
CA PRO A 175 8.27 9.38 -3.42
C PRO A 175 8.36 9.91 -1.98
N ILE A 176 7.20 10.14 -1.37
CA ILE A 176 7.13 10.45 0.05
C ILE A 176 7.69 9.28 0.88
N LYS A 177 8.43 9.58 1.94
CA LYS A 177 9.03 8.56 2.84
C LYS A 177 8.03 7.89 3.76
N LYS A 178 6.88 8.51 3.96
CA LYS A 178 5.85 8.01 4.87
C LYS A 178 5.04 6.88 4.23
N ASP A 179 4.70 5.88 5.01
CA ASP A 179 3.85 4.76 4.58
C ASP A 179 2.38 5.13 4.79
N LEU A 180 1.74 5.57 3.72
CA LEU A 180 0.34 6.00 3.70
C LEU A 180 -0.53 4.86 3.17
N GLN A 181 -1.59 4.54 3.91
CA GLN A 181 -2.53 3.50 3.51
C GLN A 181 -3.74 4.10 2.81
N CYS A 182 -4.22 3.45 1.74
CA CYS A 182 -5.45 3.79 1.05
C CYS A 182 -6.62 2.91 1.48
N GLU A 183 -7.84 3.38 1.19
CA GLU A 183 -9.08 2.65 1.48
C GLU A 183 -9.34 1.58 0.40
N THR A 184 -9.98 0.45 0.80
CA THR A 184 -10.23 -0.71 -0.09
C THR A 184 -11.59 -1.35 0.14
N ASP A 185 -12.54 -0.62 0.68
CA ASP A 185 -13.89 -1.10 1.05
C ASP A 185 -14.90 -1.12 -0.10
N LYS A 186 -14.44 -0.78 -1.33
CA LYS A 186 -15.24 -0.73 -2.56
C LYS A 186 -16.23 0.43 -2.63
N LEU A 187 -16.19 1.36 -1.70
CA LEU A 187 -16.98 2.59 -1.71
C LEU A 187 -16.20 3.74 -2.34
N THR A 188 -16.91 4.83 -2.63
CA THR A 188 -16.30 6.05 -3.15
C THR A 188 -15.47 6.73 -2.06
N HIS A 189 -14.20 7.02 -2.34
CA HIS A 189 -13.31 7.78 -1.48
C HIS A 189 -12.73 8.96 -2.20
N PHE A 190 -12.64 10.08 -1.50
CA PHE A 190 -11.97 11.29 -1.94
C PHE A 190 -10.54 11.31 -1.42
N TYR A 191 -9.59 11.54 -2.32
CA TYR A 191 -8.18 11.76 -2.00
C TYR A 191 -7.83 13.20 -2.30
N THR A 192 -7.39 13.94 -1.29
CA THR A 192 -7.04 15.35 -1.38
C THR A 192 -5.60 15.58 -0.95
N PHE A 193 -4.81 16.18 -1.82
CA PHE A 193 -3.46 16.66 -1.54
C PHE A 193 -3.42 18.17 -1.55
N ILE A 194 -2.90 18.78 -0.48
CA ILE A 194 -2.75 20.22 -0.32
C ILE A 194 -1.27 20.53 -0.14
N LEU A 195 -0.71 21.37 -1.00
CA LEU A 195 0.67 21.85 -0.92
C LEU A 195 0.67 23.38 -0.79
N ARG A 196 1.34 23.88 0.25
CA ARG A 196 1.35 25.29 0.63
C ARG A 196 2.67 25.98 0.28
N PRO A 197 2.68 27.32 0.19
CA PRO A 197 3.89 28.10 -0.15
C PRO A 197 5.05 27.98 0.84
N ASP A 198 4.79 27.54 2.06
CA ASP A 198 5.82 27.24 3.07
C ASP A 198 6.41 25.82 2.96
N ALA A 199 6.11 25.13 1.85
CA ALA A 199 6.44 23.73 1.61
C ALA A 199 5.82 22.76 2.64
N SER A 200 4.82 23.19 3.42
CA SER A 200 4.00 22.28 4.20
C SER A 200 2.94 21.63 3.32
N TYR A 201 2.56 20.41 3.69
CA TYR A 201 1.52 19.68 2.97
C TYR A 201 0.53 19.03 3.93
N SER A 202 -0.67 18.73 3.41
CA SER A 202 -1.65 17.87 4.06
C SER A 202 -2.21 16.87 3.04
N ILE A 203 -2.46 15.67 3.51
CA ILE A 203 -3.14 14.61 2.75
C ILE A 203 -4.40 14.26 3.50
N LEU A 204 -5.54 14.37 2.83
CA LEU A 204 -6.83 14.02 3.40
C LEU A 204 -7.45 12.85 2.62
N VAL A 205 -8.17 12.02 3.35
CA VAL A 205 -9.08 11.02 2.79
C VAL A 205 -10.45 11.29 3.38
N ASP A 206 -11.43 11.53 2.53
CA ASP A 206 -12.81 11.82 2.95
C ASP A 206 -12.90 13.01 3.93
N ASN A 207 -12.20 14.10 3.64
CA ASN A 207 -12.06 15.29 4.49
C ASN A 207 -11.38 15.06 5.84
N ARG A 208 -10.83 13.85 6.11
CA ARG A 208 -10.08 13.56 7.33
C ARG A 208 -8.60 13.60 7.03
N GLU A 209 -7.86 14.40 7.79
CA GLU A 209 -6.40 14.44 7.66
C GLU A 209 -5.80 13.06 8.02
N LYS A 210 -5.14 12.45 7.05
CA LYS A 210 -4.38 11.20 7.22
C LYS A 210 -2.93 11.48 7.60
N GLU A 211 -2.36 12.54 7.01
CA GLU A 211 -0.97 12.91 7.21
C GLU A 211 -0.75 14.37 6.88
N SER A 212 0.20 14.98 7.60
CA SER A 212 0.69 16.32 7.30
C SER A 212 2.17 16.43 7.64
N GLY A 213 2.85 17.41 7.07
CA GLY A 213 4.27 17.59 7.29
C GLY A 213 4.90 18.62 6.38
N SER A 214 6.18 18.46 6.10
CA SER A 214 6.94 19.37 5.25
C SER A 214 7.74 18.61 4.19
N MET A 215 7.83 19.17 2.99
CA MET A 215 8.65 18.64 1.90
C MET A 215 10.12 18.49 2.31
N TYR A 216 10.62 19.36 3.18
CA TYR A 216 12.01 19.29 3.65
C TYR A 216 12.33 18.06 4.49
N THR A 217 11.35 17.46 5.14
CA THR A 217 11.55 16.31 6.05
C THR A 217 11.09 15.00 5.45
N ASP A 218 10.02 15.04 4.67
CA ASP A 218 9.28 13.84 4.27
C ASP A 218 9.61 13.36 2.86
N TRP A 219 10.49 14.10 2.15
CA TRP A 219 11.13 13.66 0.90
C TRP A 219 12.65 13.75 1.01
N ASP A 220 13.34 12.97 0.21
CA ASP A 220 14.80 13.04 0.06
C ASP A 220 15.20 13.91 -1.17
N ILE A 221 14.50 15.03 -1.37
CA ILE A 221 14.75 15.95 -2.49
C ILE A 221 16.04 16.74 -2.24
N LEU A 222 16.17 17.31 -1.05
CA LEU A 222 17.37 18.07 -0.67
C LEU A 222 18.20 17.24 0.33
N PRO A 223 19.52 17.43 0.38
CA PRO A 223 20.36 16.85 1.42
C PRO A 223 19.83 17.25 2.81
N PRO A 224 20.02 16.45 3.86
CA PRO A 224 19.57 16.82 5.19
C PRO A 224 20.29 18.06 5.72
N ARG A 225 19.55 19.00 6.34
CA ARG A 225 20.13 20.22 6.91
C ARG A 225 21.20 19.96 7.97
N LYS A 226 21.08 18.84 8.67
CA LYS A 226 22.05 18.43 9.70
C LYS A 226 22.55 17.02 9.45
N ILE A 227 23.85 16.85 9.53
CA ILE A 227 24.53 15.56 9.40
C ILE A 227 25.26 15.19 10.70
N LYS A 228 25.52 13.92 10.91
CA LYS A 228 26.32 13.46 12.05
C LYS A 228 27.75 13.94 11.89
N HIS A 229 28.29 14.58 12.93
CA HIS A 229 29.68 15.00 12.95
C HIS A 229 30.63 13.80 13.03
N VAL A 230 30.99 13.23 11.88
CA VAL A 230 31.78 11.99 11.77
C VAL A 230 33.10 12.03 12.55
N LYS A 231 33.70 13.22 12.71
CA LYS A 231 34.95 13.42 13.42
C LYS A 231 34.76 13.62 14.94
N ALA A 232 33.54 13.72 15.44
CA ALA A 232 33.27 13.87 16.85
C ALA A 232 33.63 12.58 17.59
N LYS A 233 34.47 12.73 18.63
CA LYS A 233 34.82 11.63 19.50
C LYS A 233 34.04 11.74 20.81
N LYS A 234 33.71 10.60 21.40
CA LYS A 234 33.11 10.54 22.74
C LYS A 234 34.04 11.23 23.72
N PRO A 235 33.59 12.23 24.49
CA PRO A 235 34.39 12.84 25.55
C PRO A 235 34.88 11.79 26.55
N ALA A 236 36.12 11.91 27.02
CA ALA A 236 36.71 10.94 27.94
C ALA A 236 35.96 10.88 29.29
N ASP A 237 35.32 11.99 29.69
CA ASP A 237 34.52 12.13 30.90
C ASP A 237 33.04 11.72 30.72
N TRP A 238 32.66 11.22 29.54
CA TRP A 238 31.29 10.78 29.28
C TRP A 238 31.07 9.37 29.80
N ASP A 239 30.34 9.22 30.89
CA ASP A 239 29.98 7.92 31.42
C ASP A 239 28.57 7.51 30.91
N ASP A 240 28.52 6.46 30.10
CA ASP A 240 27.30 5.85 29.55
C ASP A 240 26.88 4.57 30.30
N ARG A 241 27.54 4.25 31.39
CA ARG A 241 27.17 3.16 32.28
C ARG A 241 26.08 3.63 33.23
N GLU A 242 24.87 3.09 33.07
CA GLU A 242 23.72 3.43 33.91
C GLU A 242 23.90 2.96 35.36
N TYR A 243 24.61 1.84 35.54
CA TYR A 243 24.89 1.26 36.86
C TYR A 243 26.39 1.02 37.01
N ILE A 244 26.90 1.31 38.16
CA ILE A 244 28.28 1.07 38.59
C ILE A 244 28.27 0.20 39.84
N ASP A 245 29.41 -0.44 40.12
CA ASP A 245 29.58 -1.22 41.35
C ASP A 245 29.62 -0.30 42.57
N ASP A 246 28.91 -0.65 43.62
CA ASP A 246 28.96 0.05 44.91
C ASP A 246 30.29 -0.22 45.57
N LEU A 247 31.14 0.81 45.67
CA LEU A 247 32.46 0.71 46.30
C LEU A 247 32.37 0.49 47.80
N ASN A 248 31.24 0.84 48.43
CA ASN A 248 31.01 0.65 49.87
C ASN A 248 30.45 -0.75 50.17
N ASP A 249 30.07 -1.52 49.20
CA ASP A 249 29.59 -2.88 49.39
C ASP A 249 30.81 -3.80 49.63
N ALA A 250 31.05 -4.12 50.87
CA ALA A 250 32.12 -5.02 51.28
C ALA A 250 31.65 -6.47 51.24
N LYS A 251 32.55 -7.37 50.83
CA LYS A 251 32.28 -8.80 50.86
C LYS A 251 32.08 -9.27 52.31
N PRO A 252 30.98 -9.96 52.62
CA PRO A 252 30.77 -10.53 53.96
C PRO A 252 31.89 -11.50 54.35
N GLU A 253 32.33 -11.44 55.59
CA GLU A 253 33.30 -12.37 56.12
C GLU A 253 32.77 -13.81 56.04
N GLY A 254 33.59 -14.75 55.62
CA GLY A 254 33.21 -16.14 55.47
C GLY A 254 32.40 -16.49 54.21
N TYR A 255 32.10 -15.52 53.29
CA TYR A 255 31.32 -15.76 52.11
C TYR A 255 31.92 -16.84 51.18
N ASP A 256 33.24 -16.88 51.02
CA ASP A 256 33.92 -17.88 50.17
C ASP A 256 34.08 -19.24 50.85
N SER A 257 33.83 -19.31 52.17
CA SER A 257 33.92 -20.56 52.92
C SER A 257 32.68 -21.42 52.81
N ILE A 258 31.61 -20.89 52.19
CA ILE A 258 30.35 -21.63 51.95
C ILE A 258 30.56 -22.55 50.77
N PRO A 259 30.57 -23.90 50.98
CA PRO A 259 30.72 -24.82 49.88
C PRO A 259 29.50 -24.84 48.97
N ALA A 260 29.70 -25.09 47.66
CA ALA A 260 28.60 -25.14 46.68
C ALA A 260 27.69 -26.33 46.92
N GLU A 261 28.23 -27.42 47.47
CA GLU A 261 27.50 -28.65 47.77
C GLU A 261 27.74 -29.08 49.19
N ILE A 262 26.75 -29.67 49.81
CA ILE A 262 26.78 -30.21 51.16
C ILE A 262 26.28 -31.67 51.12
N PRO A 263 26.72 -32.53 52.04
CA PRO A 263 26.14 -33.86 52.18
C PRO A 263 24.64 -33.74 52.52
N ASP A 264 23.79 -34.59 51.90
CA ASP A 264 22.40 -34.59 52.15
C ASP A 264 22.08 -35.00 53.61
N PRO A 265 21.55 -34.08 54.44
CA PRO A 265 21.27 -34.40 55.85
C PRO A 265 20.11 -35.35 56.04
N LYS A 266 19.35 -35.66 54.98
CA LYS A 266 18.23 -36.59 55.01
C LYS A 266 18.58 -37.96 54.47
N ALA A 267 19.71 -38.09 53.80
CA ALA A 267 20.18 -39.37 53.28
C ALA A 267 20.53 -40.30 54.45
N LYS A 268 20.03 -41.50 54.42
CA LYS A 268 20.36 -42.55 55.36
C LYS A 268 21.09 -43.64 54.58
N GLU A 269 21.97 -44.32 55.32
CA GLU A 269 22.63 -45.50 54.80
C GLU A 269 21.57 -46.58 54.42
N PRO A 270 21.66 -47.15 53.23
CA PRO A 270 20.79 -48.24 52.82
C PRO A 270 20.99 -49.49 53.72
N GLU A 271 19.89 -50.14 54.08
CA GLU A 271 19.95 -51.35 54.97
C GLU A 271 20.76 -52.53 54.39
N ASN A 272 21.05 -52.49 53.09
CA ASN A 272 21.80 -53.51 52.37
C ASN A 272 23.22 -53.01 51.95
N TRP A 273 23.73 -51.93 52.57
CA TRP A 273 25.10 -51.42 52.35
C TRP A 273 26.11 -52.31 53.10
N ASP A 274 27.13 -52.81 52.42
CA ASP A 274 28.18 -53.60 52.98
C ASP A 274 29.48 -52.83 53.03
N GLU A 275 29.89 -52.39 54.22
CA GLU A 275 31.14 -51.63 54.36
C GLU A 275 32.41 -52.36 53.92
N GLU A 276 32.41 -53.73 53.93
CA GLU A 276 33.59 -54.51 53.50
C GLU A 276 33.70 -54.58 51.97
N GLU A 277 32.55 -54.57 51.25
CA GLU A 277 32.53 -54.62 49.79
C GLU A 277 32.36 -53.20 49.17
N ASP A 278 31.54 -52.31 49.72
CA ASP A 278 31.18 -50.99 49.15
C ASP A 278 31.96 -49.85 49.81
N GLY A 279 32.69 -50.09 50.90
CA GLY A 279 33.45 -49.10 51.64
C GLY A 279 32.58 -48.23 52.54
N LEU A 280 33.19 -47.28 53.27
CA LEU A 280 32.49 -46.34 54.17
C LEU A 280 31.43 -45.55 53.42
N TRP A 281 30.15 -45.70 53.80
CA TRP A 281 29.05 -44.94 53.26
C TRP A 281 29.23 -43.44 53.42
N LYS A 282 28.95 -42.69 52.35
CA LYS A 282 28.94 -41.26 52.37
C LYS A 282 27.62 -40.74 51.76
N PRO A 283 26.93 -39.84 52.43
CA PRO A 283 25.69 -39.24 51.90
C PRO A 283 25.96 -38.55 50.56
N PRO A 284 25.04 -38.65 49.58
CA PRO A 284 25.13 -37.95 48.32
C PRO A 284 25.20 -36.44 48.53
N MET A 285 25.97 -35.79 47.68
CA MET A 285 26.11 -34.31 47.75
C MET A 285 24.91 -33.67 47.08
N ILE A 286 24.32 -32.67 47.78
CA ILE A 286 23.22 -31.84 47.29
C ILE A 286 23.64 -30.39 47.20
N PRO A 287 23.04 -29.60 46.29
CA PRO A 287 23.30 -28.15 46.22
C PRO A 287 23.04 -27.48 47.54
N ASN A 288 24.03 -26.71 48.02
CA ASN A 288 23.90 -26.00 49.29
C ASN A 288 22.99 -24.77 49.15
N PRO A 289 21.83 -24.70 49.84
CA PRO A 289 20.93 -23.54 49.78
C PRO A 289 21.56 -22.23 50.24
N ALA A 290 22.59 -22.30 51.05
CA ALA A 290 23.33 -21.12 51.54
C ALA A 290 24.34 -20.58 50.51
N TYR A 291 24.69 -21.37 49.51
CA TYR A 291 25.63 -20.97 48.47
C TYR A 291 24.99 -20.08 47.42
N LYS A 292 25.36 -18.80 47.36
CA LYS A 292 24.84 -17.79 46.44
C LYS A 292 25.73 -17.50 45.23
N GLY A 293 26.68 -18.40 44.93
CA GLY A 293 27.65 -18.23 43.87
C GLY A 293 28.80 -17.30 44.22
N LYS A 294 29.61 -16.93 43.22
CA LYS A 294 30.74 -16.00 43.46
C LYS A 294 30.20 -14.63 43.82
N TRP A 295 30.74 -14.04 44.91
CA TRP A 295 30.34 -12.72 45.35
C TRP A 295 30.59 -11.66 44.27
N LYS A 296 29.60 -10.80 44.06
CA LYS A 296 29.64 -9.64 43.19
C LYS A 296 29.10 -8.45 43.95
N ARG A 297 29.79 -7.31 43.83
CA ARG A 297 29.32 -6.04 44.40
C ARG A 297 27.91 -5.72 43.89
N LYS A 298 27.12 -5.10 44.74
CA LYS A 298 25.84 -4.53 44.36
C LYS A 298 26.03 -3.44 43.31
N LYS A 299 25.07 -3.34 42.43
CA LYS A 299 25.04 -2.28 41.43
C LYS A 299 24.18 -1.13 41.94
N ILE A 300 24.74 0.07 41.91
CA ILE A 300 24.04 1.32 42.21
C ILE A 300 23.90 2.17 40.96
N LYS A 301 22.90 3.05 40.95
CA LYS A 301 22.76 4.02 39.87
C LYS A 301 23.97 4.92 39.81
N ASN A 302 24.55 5.07 38.63
CA ASN A 302 25.72 5.93 38.44
C ASN A 302 25.28 7.40 38.47
N PRO A 303 25.75 8.18 39.45
CA PRO A 303 25.41 9.61 39.55
C PRO A 303 25.97 10.43 38.38
N ASN A 304 27.00 9.94 37.69
CA ASN A 304 27.58 10.58 36.52
C ASN A 304 27.02 10.08 35.18
N TYR A 305 25.95 9.29 35.21
CA TYR A 305 25.32 8.79 34.02
C TYR A 305 24.73 9.93 33.18
N LYS A 306 25.29 10.15 31.99
CA LYS A 306 24.88 11.17 31.02
C LYS A 306 24.03 10.61 29.86
N GLY A 307 23.59 9.36 29.96
CA GLY A 307 22.94 8.64 28.87
C GLY A 307 23.93 8.05 27.86
N LYS A 308 23.42 7.28 26.91
CA LYS A 308 24.27 6.78 25.80
C LYS A 308 24.74 7.95 24.96
N TRP A 309 26.07 8.04 24.74
CA TRP A 309 26.61 9.09 23.88
C TRP A 309 26.05 9.01 22.46
N LYS A 310 25.58 10.13 21.94
CA LYS A 310 25.13 10.28 20.59
C LYS A 310 26.04 11.25 19.85
N ILE A 311 26.42 10.89 18.63
CA ILE A 311 27.21 11.77 17.76
C ILE A 311 26.45 13.08 17.58
N PRO A 312 27.03 14.25 17.88
CA PRO A 312 26.39 15.54 17.69
C PRO A 312 26.10 15.78 16.20
N LEU A 313 25.01 16.47 15.96
CA LEU A 313 24.64 16.91 14.62
C LEU A 313 25.27 18.28 14.36
N ILE A 314 25.84 18.45 13.18
CA ILE A 314 26.37 19.73 12.66
C ILE A 314 25.57 20.13 11.42
N ASP A 315 25.61 21.39 11.07
CA ASP A 315 25.03 21.87 9.82
C ASP A 315 25.74 21.21 8.64
N ASN A 316 24.96 20.77 7.67
CA ASN A 316 25.49 20.11 6.48
C ASN A 316 26.04 21.16 5.51
N PRO A 317 27.34 21.17 5.18
CA PRO A 317 27.90 22.12 4.23
C PRO A 317 27.42 21.93 2.79
N GLU A 318 26.85 20.76 2.46
CA GLU A 318 26.27 20.46 1.14
C GLU A 318 24.79 20.83 1.04
N PHE A 319 24.20 21.35 2.14
CA PHE A 319 22.80 21.76 2.14
C PHE A 319 22.67 23.16 1.55
N GLU A 320 21.99 23.24 0.41
CA GLU A 320 21.51 24.50 -0.16
C GLU A 320 19.99 24.57 0.02
N ASP A 321 19.49 25.65 0.61
CA ASP A 321 18.07 25.86 0.80
C ASP A 321 17.44 26.27 -0.53
N ASP A 322 16.31 25.64 -0.87
CA ASP A 322 15.49 26.03 -2.02
C ASP A 322 14.14 26.58 -1.52
N PRO A 323 13.97 27.89 -1.47
CA PRO A 323 12.70 28.48 -1.02
C PRO A 323 11.55 28.21 -1.99
N ASP A 324 11.83 27.85 -3.23
CA ASP A 324 10.86 27.45 -4.25
C ASP A 324 10.66 25.91 -4.34
N LEU A 325 11.15 25.15 -3.36
CA LEU A 325 11.04 23.67 -3.33
C LEU A 325 9.62 23.16 -3.58
N TYR A 326 8.60 23.88 -3.08
CA TYR A 326 7.19 23.54 -3.24
C TYR A 326 6.65 23.87 -4.63
N VAL A 327 7.37 24.68 -5.44
CA VAL A 327 6.90 25.16 -6.74
C VAL A 327 7.04 24.06 -7.78
N LEU A 328 5.95 23.52 -8.25
CA LEU A 328 5.93 22.60 -9.38
C LEU A 328 6.19 23.36 -10.68
N LYS A 329 6.80 22.68 -11.65
CA LYS A 329 6.86 23.24 -13.02
C LYS A 329 5.47 23.55 -13.50
N SER A 330 5.31 24.63 -14.31
CA SER A 330 4.01 25.05 -14.84
C SER A 330 3.21 23.86 -15.39
N ILE A 331 2.05 23.62 -14.81
CA ILE A 331 1.16 22.48 -15.09
C ILE A 331 0.26 22.85 -16.27
N LYS A 332 0.14 21.94 -17.24
CA LYS A 332 -0.64 22.13 -18.48
C LYS A 332 -1.62 20.97 -18.76
N TYR A 333 -1.42 19.83 -18.13
CA TYR A 333 -2.27 18.64 -18.35
C TYR A 333 -2.48 17.89 -17.05
N ILE A 334 -3.60 17.20 -17.00
CA ILE A 334 -3.92 16.19 -16.00
C ILE A 334 -4.16 14.86 -16.73
N GLY A 335 -3.78 13.74 -16.13
CA GLY A 335 -3.97 12.44 -16.75
C GLY A 335 -4.16 11.32 -15.75
N ILE A 336 -4.92 10.34 -16.17
CA ILE A 336 -5.07 9.04 -15.52
C ILE A 336 -4.34 8.04 -16.40
N GLU A 337 -3.34 7.36 -15.86
CA GLU A 337 -2.63 6.28 -16.53
C GLU A 337 -2.38 5.19 -15.50
N VAL A 338 -3.10 4.09 -15.64
CA VAL A 338 -3.08 2.99 -14.68
C VAL A 338 -3.03 1.64 -15.40
N TRP A 339 -2.28 0.72 -14.83
CA TRP A 339 -2.35 -0.68 -15.18
C TRP A 339 -3.08 -1.42 -14.06
N GLN A 340 -4.00 -2.31 -14.41
CA GLN A 340 -4.80 -3.04 -13.44
C GLN A 340 -4.98 -4.50 -13.88
N VAL A 341 -4.75 -5.46 -12.98
CA VAL A 341 -5.04 -6.88 -13.21
C VAL A 341 -6.55 -7.07 -13.43
N LYS A 342 -7.36 -6.46 -12.55
CA LYS A 342 -8.81 -6.39 -12.67
C LYS A 342 -9.25 -4.96 -12.89
N ALA A 343 -9.98 -4.71 -13.96
CA ALA A 343 -10.58 -3.42 -14.24
C ALA A 343 -11.88 -3.22 -13.44
N GLY A 344 -12.33 -1.98 -13.32
CA GLY A 344 -13.56 -1.64 -12.60
C GLY A 344 -13.46 -0.41 -11.73
N SER A 345 -12.31 0.31 -11.76
CA SER A 345 -12.12 1.54 -11.01
C SER A 345 -12.84 2.70 -11.69
N VAL A 346 -13.70 3.39 -10.94
CA VAL A 346 -14.43 4.59 -11.37
C VAL A 346 -13.70 5.81 -10.84
N PHE A 347 -13.27 6.70 -11.72
CA PHE A 347 -12.66 7.98 -11.40
C PHE A 347 -13.66 9.10 -11.65
N ASP A 348 -13.75 10.06 -10.71
CA ASP A 348 -14.67 11.17 -10.82
C ASP A 348 -14.24 12.37 -9.96
N ASN A 349 -15.01 13.48 -10.03
CA ASN A 349 -14.90 14.65 -9.17
C ASN A 349 -13.46 15.20 -9.06
N ILE A 350 -12.80 15.34 -10.21
CA ILE A 350 -11.42 15.83 -10.27
C ILE A 350 -11.41 17.33 -10.11
N LEU A 351 -10.67 17.84 -9.10
CA LEU A 351 -10.56 19.24 -8.78
C LEU A 351 -9.11 19.67 -8.64
N ILE A 352 -8.77 20.81 -9.26
CA ILE A 352 -7.53 21.55 -9.02
C ILE A 352 -7.94 22.98 -8.67
N CYS A 353 -7.61 23.44 -7.46
CA CYS A 353 -7.90 24.78 -6.99
C CYS A 353 -6.81 25.27 -6.03
N ASP A 354 -6.94 26.50 -5.53
CA ASP A 354 -6.07 27.05 -4.49
C ASP A 354 -6.76 27.21 -3.13
N GLU A 355 -8.04 26.81 -3.04
CA GLU A 355 -8.87 26.98 -1.85
C GLU A 355 -9.23 25.60 -1.24
N PRO A 356 -8.62 25.22 -0.09
CA PRO A 356 -8.92 23.96 0.57
C PRO A 356 -10.35 23.81 1.07
N ASP A 357 -11.01 24.92 1.45
CA ASP A 357 -12.37 24.86 1.96
C ASP A 357 -13.38 24.58 0.84
N TYR A 358 -13.12 25.05 -0.38
CA TYR A 358 -13.92 24.65 -1.55
C TYR A 358 -13.81 23.13 -1.81
N ALA A 359 -12.59 22.59 -1.74
CA ALA A 359 -12.39 21.16 -1.91
C ALA A 359 -13.15 20.32 -0.85
N LYS A 360 -13.23 20.80 0.40
CA LYS A 360 -14.05 20.15 1.45
C LYS A 360 -15.53 20.18 1.13
N GLN A 361 -16.04 21.32 0.64
CA GLN A 361 -17.46 21.45 0.25
C GLN A 361 -17.84 20.47 -0.86
N VAL A 362 -16.98 20.26 -1.86
CA VAL A 362 -17.21 19.27 -2.92
C VAL A 362 -17.34 17.84 -2.35
N VAL A 363 -16.51 17.47 -1.37
CA VAL A 363 -16.65 16.17 -0.70
C VAL A 363 -17.96 16.05 0.05
N GLU A 364 -18.36 17.09 0.79
CA GLU A 364 -19.61 17.12 1.56
C GLU A 364 -20.84 17.02 0.65
N GLU A 365 -20.82 17.73 -0.49
CA GLU A 365 -21.88 17.67 -1.52
C GLU A 365 -22.10 16.23 -2.02
N ILE A 366 -21.04 15.55 -2.43
CA ILE A 366 -21.14 14.19 -2.97
C ILE A 366 -21.48 13.18 -1.86
N PHE A 367 -20.94 13.37 -0.65
CA PHE A 367 -21.21 12.48 0.48
C PHE A 367 -22.62 12.64 1.07
N ALA A 368 -23.40 13.63 0.65
CA ALA A 368 -24.82 13.68 0.94
C ALA A 368 -25.55 12.40 0.46
N ASN A 369 -25.05 11.76 -0.62
CA ASN A 369 -25.58 10.53 -1.18
C ASN A 369 -24.85 9.24 -0.69
N ARG A 370 -23.97 9.35 0.31
CA ARG A 370 -23.12 8.23 0.78
C ARG A 370 -23.91 7.06 1.36
N GLU A 371 -24.99 7.33 2.07
CA GLU A 371 -25.82 6.26 2.65
C GLU A 371 -26.55 5.48 1.55
N ALA A 372 -27.06 6.16 0.52
CA ALA A 372 -27.65 5.48 -0.63
C ALA A 372 -26.63 4.60 -1.39
N GLU A 373 -25.38 5.06 -1.52
CA GLU A 373 -24.28 4.25 -2.08
C GLU A 373 -24.03 2.98 -1.25
N LYS A 374 -23.98 3.09 0.08
CA LYS A 374 -23.79 1.94 0.99
C LYS A 374 -24.94 0.93 0.88
N GLU A 375 -26.17 1.41 0.91
CA GLU A 375 -27.35 0.57 0.76
C GLU A 375 -27.34 -0.20 -0.59
N ALA A 376 -27.02 0.50 -1.67
CA ALA A 376 -26.89 -0.11 -3.00
C ALA A 376 -25.75 -1.15 -3.05
N PHE A 377 -24.63 -0.88 -2.38
CA PHE A 377 -23.52 -1.81 -2.27
C PHE A 377 -23.90 -3.06 -1.47
N GLU A 378 -24.54 -2.91 -0.31
CA GLU A 378 -24.97 -4.03 0.53
C GLU A 378 -25.97 -4.92 -0.21
N GLU A 379 -26.90 -4.34 -0.96
CA GLU A 379 -27.86 -5.09 -1.78
C GLU A 379 -27.15 -5.85 -2.90
N ALA A 380 -26.20 -5.19 -3.61
CA ALA A 380 -25.40 -5.84 -4.64
C ALA A 380 -24.58 -7.03 -4.07
N GLU A 381 -24.02 -6.88 -2.87
CA GLU A 381 -23.29 -7.94 -2.19
C GLU A 381 -24.21 -9.11 -1.76
N LYS A 382 -25.42 -8.84 -1.29
CA LYS A 382 -26.41 -9.89 -0.99
C LYS A 382 -26.76 -10.69 -2.25
N VAL A 383 -27.04 -10.00 -3.35
CA VAL A 383 -27.33 -10.66 -4.64
C VAL A 383 -26.15 -11.50 -5.11
N ARG A 384 -24.92 -10.96 -5.04
CA ARG A 384 -23.70 -11.69 -5.41
C ARG A 384 -23.52 -12.97 -4.59
N LYS A 385 -23.66 -12.86 -3.25
CA LYS A 385 -23.53 -14.02 -2.35
C LYS A 385 -24.58 -15.09 -2.63
N ALA A 386 -25.84 -14.68 -2.88
CA ALA A 386 -26.90 -15.61 -3.24
C ALA A 386 -26.60 -16.33 -4.55
N GLN A 387 -26.07 -15.65 -5.56
CA GLN A 387 -25.66 -16.26 -6.83
C GLN A 387 -24.49 -17.25 -6.63
N GLU A 388 -23.48 -16.89 -5.85
CA GLU A 388 -22.35 -17.78 -5.54
C GLU A 388 -22.79 -19.04 -4.79
N GLU A 389 -23.74 -18.91 -3.84
CA GLU A 389 -24.32 -20.06 -3.14
C GLU A 389 -25.09 -20.98 -4.09
N GLU A 390 -25.89 -20.40 -4.97
CA GLU A 390 -26.66 -21.17 -5.97
C GLU A 390 -25.71 -21.91 -6.94
N GLU A 391 -24.66 -21.23 -7.44
CA GLU A 391 -23.65 -21.85 -8.30
C GLU A 391 -22.90 -22.97 -7.57
N ALA A 392 -22.52 -22.74 -6.31
CA ALA A 392 -21.87 -23.75 -5.48
C ALA A 392 -22.76 -24.96 -5.24
N GLN A 393 -24.06 -24.74 -5.01
CA GLN A 393 -25.05 -25.82 -4.86
C GLN A 393 -25.18 -26.62 -6.17
N ARG A 394 -25.35 -25.96 -7.31
CA ARG A 394 -25.40 -26.60 -8.64
C ARG A 394 -24.16 -27.43 -8.93
N ALA A 395 -22.97 -26.88 -8.59
CA ALA A 395 -21.70 -27.59 -8.76
C ALA A 395 -21.60 -28.83 -7.87
N ARG A 396 -22.12 -28.78 -6.64
CA ARG A 396 -22.21 -29.95 -5.73
C ARG A 396 -23.13 -31.02 -6.29
N GLU A 397 -24.35 -30.63 -6.70
CA GLU A 397 -25.33 -31.54 -7.28
C GLU A 397 -24.81 -32.22 -8.57
N GLU A 398 -24.14 -31.47 -9.43
CA GLU A 398 -23.50 -32.02 -10.62
C GLU A 398 -22.35 -32.98 -10.25
N GLY A 399 -21.54 -32.62 -9.28
CA GLY A 399 -20.49 -33.49 -8.74
C GLY A 399 -21.02 -34.81 -8.19
N GLU A 400 -22.14 -34.77 -7.46
CA GLU A 400 -22.83 -35.98 -6.94
C GLU A 400 -23.42 -36.83 -8.09
N ARG A 401 -24.04 -36.17 -9.11
CA ARG A 401 -24.55 -36.86 -10.28
C ARG A 401 -23.44 -37.60 -11.01
N ARG A 402 -22.33 -36.93 -11.26
CA ARG A 402 -21.13 -37.53 -11.91
C ARG A 402 -20.53 -38.66 -11.08
N ARG A 403 -20.60 -38.61 -9.75
CA ARG A 403 -20.17 -39.72 -8.85
C ARG A 403 -21.13 -40.92 -8.98
N LYS A 404 -22.44 -40.69 -8.91
CA LYS A 404 -23.48 -41.75 -9.08
C LYS A 404 -23.36 -42.43 -10.44
N ASP A 405 -23.12 -41.66 -11.52
CA ASP A 405 -22.94 -42.21 -12.86
C ASP A 405 -21.66 -43.08 -12.94
N ARG A 406 -20.55 -42.62 -12.40
CA ARG A 406 -19.29 -43.41 -12.31
C ARG A 406 -19.48 -44.70 -11.50
N ASP A 407 -20.20 -44.65 -10.40
CA ASP A 407 -20.46 -45.83 -9.59
C ASP A 407 -21.42 -46.83 -10.32
N ARG A 408 -22.38 -46.30 -11.08
CA ARG A 408 -23.25 -47.11 -11.94
C ARG A 408 -22.45 -47.80 -13.03
N ASP A 409 -21.55 -47.08 -13.73
CA ASP A 409 -20.67 -47.63 -14.74
C ASP A 409 -19.68 -48.63 -14.21
N ARG A 410 -19.16 -48.39 -12.99
CA ARG A 410 -18.29 -49.34 -12.27
C ARG A 410 -19.04 -50.63 -11.97
N ARG A 411 -20.27 -50.55 -11.42
CA ARG A 411 -21.10 -51.73 -11.13
C ARG A 411 -21.50 -52.47 -12.42
N TYR A 412 -21.70 -51.74 -13.50
CA TYR A 412 -21.99 -52.35 -14.84
C TYR A 412 -20.75 -53.13 -15.33
N ARG A 413 -19.55 -52.55 -15.29
CA ARG A 413 -18.29 -53.22 -15.65
C ARG A 413 -18.00 -54.41 -14.76
N ASP A 414 -18.23 -54.31 -13.48
CA ASP A 414 -17.98 -55.44 -12.53
C ASP A 414 -18.96 -56.59 -12.81
N ARG A 415 -20.25 -56.32 -13.10
CA ARG A 415 -21.21 -57.36 -13.53
C ARG A 415 -20.83 -58.01 -14.89
N TYR A 416 -20.27 -57.21 -15.79
CA TYR A 416 -19.83 -57.73 -17.09
C TYR A 416 -18.60 -58.62 -16.91
N ARG A 417 -17.66 -58.22 -16.08
CA ARG A 417 -16.46 -58.99 -15.72
C ARG A 417 -16.77 -60.27 -14.98
N ASP A 418 -17.75 -60.30 -14.10
CA ASP A 418 -18.22 -61.49 -13.40
C ASP A 418 -18.97 -62.46 -14.34
N ARG A 419 -19.67 -61.96 -15.35
CA ARG A 419 -20.30 -62.76 -16.39
C ARG A 419 -19.26 -63.45 -17.28
N TYR A 420 -18.17 -62.79 -17.62
CA TYR A 420 -17.07 -63.39 -18.41
C TYR A 420 -16.28 -64.39 -17.54
N ARG A 421 -15.97 -64.13 -16.26
CA ARG A 421 -15.33 -65.07 -15.37
C ARG A 421 -16.12 -66.37 -15.16
N ARG A 422 -17.45 -66.31 -15.19
CA ARG A 422 -18.30 -67.53 -15.10
C ARG A 422 -18.40 -68.28 -16.40
N ARG A 423 -18.04 -67.73 -17.54
CA ARG A 423 -17.96 -68.43 -18.83
C ARG A 423 -16.62 -69.17 -19.00
N ASP A 424 -15.52 -68.63 -18.52
CA ASP A 424 -14.19 -69.22 -18.68
C ASP A 424 -13.90 -70.41 -17.74
N HIS A 425 -14.84 -70.73 -16.83
CA HIS A 425 -14.64 -71.87 -15.93
C HIS A 425 -15.28 -73.18 -16.46
N ARG A 426 -15.80 -73.22 -17.67
CA ARG A 426 -16.44 -74.44 -18.19
C ARG A 426 -15.79 -75.10 -19.40
N ASP A 427 -14.85 -74.43 -20.06
CA ASP A 427 -14.19 -74.99 -21.27
C ASP A 427 -12.71 -74.61 -21.27
N TYR A 428 -11.91 -75.23 -20.40
CA TYR A 428 -10.45 -75.31 -20.59
C TYR A 428 -9.87 -76.53 -19.88
N LEU A 429 -10.13 -77.70 -20.42
CA LEU A 429 -9.25 -78.86 -20.44
C LEU A 429 -9.23 -79.26 -21.88
N ASP A 430 -8.34 -78.70 -22.66
CA ASP A 430 -7.62 -79.19 -23.79
C ASP A 430 -7.03 -78.06 -24.63
N ASP A 431 -5.72 -78.09 -24.74
CA ASP A 431 -4.81 -77.51 -25.71
C ASP A 431 -3.76 -76.51 -25.11
N TYR A 432 -2.83 -77.12 -24.41
CA TYR A 432 -1.48 -76.57 -24.32
C TYR A 432 -0.70 -77.02 -25.52
N HIS A 433 -0.54 -76.19 -26.54
CA HIS A 433 0.61 -76.18 -27.48
C HIS A 433 0.36 -75.19 -28.63
N VAL A 434 0.60 -73.88 -28.44
CA VAL A 434 1.00 -72.99 -29.55
C VAL A 434 1.89 -71.85 -29.00
N SER A 435 3.14 -72.05 -29.20
CA SER A 435 4.20 -71.13 -29.65
C SER A 435 4.31 -69.70 -29.05
N LEU A 436 5.25 -69.61 -28.13
CA LEU A 436 5.92 -68.38 -27.60
C LEU A 436 6.80 -67.63 -28.65
N LYS A 437 6.46 -67.60 -29.92
CA LYS A 437 7.25 -66.93 -30.99
C LYS A 437 6.59 -65.73 -31.66
N SER A 438 5.37 -65.35 -31.29
CA SER A 438 4.66 -64.24 -31.97
C SER A 438 4.61 -62.93 -31.19
N VAL A 439 4.98 -62.87 -29.91
CA VAL A 439 4.84 -61.64 -29.10
C VAL A 439 6.14 -60.81 -29.08
N ALA A 440 7.29 -61.43 -29.43
CA ALA A 440 8.57 -60.70 -29.44
C ALA A 440 8.82 -59.80 -30.66
N THR A 441 8.03 -59.98 -31.75
CA THR A 441 8.27 -59.24 -33.00
C THR A 441 7.43 -57.98 -33.11
N GLN A 442 6.40 -57.80 -32.29
CA GLN A 442 5.59 -56.56 -32.29
C GLN A 442 6.11 -55.47 -31.35
N PHE A 443 6.95 -55.79 -30.38
CA PHE A 443 7.54 -54.76 -29.49
C PHE A 443 8.77 -54.06 -30.08
N PHE A 444 9.35 -54.59 -31.18
CA PHE A 444 10.57 -54.00 -31.81
C PHE A 444 10.25 -53.01 -32.95
N LEU A 445 9.01 -52.85 -33.37
CA LEU A 445 8.63 -51.98 -34.48
C LEU A 445 7.94 -50.66 -34.04
N LEU A 446 7.78 -50.43 -32.76
CA LEU A 446 7.17 -49.18 -32.21
C LEU A 446 8.16 -48.18 -31.62
N SER A 447 9.47 -48.49 -31.61
CA SER A 447 10.51 -47.63 -31.05
C SER A 447 11.37 -46.85 -32.07
N ALA A 448 11.01 -46.84 -33.35
CA ALA A 448 11.81 -46.19 -34.39
C ALA A 448 11.01 -45.19 -35.24
N LYS A 449 10.33 -44.23 -34.64
CA LYS A 449 9.85 -43.00 -35.33
C LYS A 449 9.75 -41.84 -34.37
N PHE A 450 10.90 -41.34 -33.89
CA PHE A 450 11.03 -39.96 -33.41
C PHE A 450 11.83 -39.22 -34.44
N TYR A 451 11.16 -38.36 -35.22
CA TYR A 451 11.78 -37.40 -36.09
C TYR A 451 12.39 -36.29 -35.26
N VAL A 452 13.67 -36.12 -35.35
CA VAL A 452 14.41 -34.95 -34.86
C VAL A 452 14.33 -33.88 -35.93
N THR A 453 13.61 -32.80 -35.64
CA THR A 453 13.72 -31.54 -36.40
C THR A 453 14.77 -30.64 -35.78
N PRO A 454 15.74 -30.10 -36.53
CA PRO A 454 16.78 -29.25 -36.00
C PRO A 454 16.23 -27.82 -35.79
N CYS A 455 16.29 -27.28 -34.57
CA CYS A 455 16.15 -25.88 -34.28
C CYS A 455 17.46 -25.14 -34.62
N HIS A 456 17.36 -24.16 -35.50
CA HIS A 456 18.44 -23.22 -35.78
C HIS A 456 18.75 -22.37 -34.55
N ALA A 457 20.00 -22.41 -34.12
CA ALA A 457 20.56 -21.58 -33.09
C ALA A 457 20.81 -20.16 -33.59
N LEU A 458 20.28 -19.16 -32.86
CA LEU A 458 20.80 -17.79 -32.89
C LEU A 458 21.54 -17.54 -31.57
N HIS A 459 22.76 -17.06 -31.73
CA HIS A 459 23.74 -16.78 -30.70
C HIS A 459 23.27 -15.78 -29.64
N GLY A 460 23.61 -16.02 -28.39
CA GLY A 460 23.58 -15.02 -27.31
C GLY A 460 23.61 -15.61 -25.92
N ASN A 461 24.78 -15.64 -25.32
CA ASN A 461 25.12 -15.97 -23.93
C ASN A 461 23.99 -15.83 -22.88
N THR A 462 23.67 -16.92 -22.19
CA THR A 462 23.75 -17.03 -20.70
C THR A 462 23.29 -18.42 -20.26
N ARG A 463 24.13 -19.10 -19.50
CA ARG A 463 23.85 -20.37 -18.81
C ARG A 463 22.79 -20.11 -17.74
N LEU A 464 21.51 -20.49 -17.94
CA LEU A 464 20.51 -20.74 -16.89
C LEU A 464 19.10 -20.96 -17.46
N SER A 465 18.94 -21.82 -18.46
CA SER A 465 17.59 -22.11 -19.01
C SER A 465 17.41 -23.59 -19.43
N PHE A 466 18.04 -24.53 -18.74
CA PHE A 466 17.90 -25.96 -19.08
C PHE A 466 17.03 -26.80 -18.14
N VAL A 467 16.37 -26.21 -17.16
CA VAL A 467 15.56 -26.97 -16.17
C VAL A 467 14.04 -26.80 -16.33
N PHE A 468 13.57 -25.85 -17.14
CA PHE A 468 12.11 -25.56 -17.25
C PHE A 468 11.37 -26.16 -18.46
N CYS A 469 12.05 -26.92 -19.33
CA CYS A 469 11.41 -27.47 -20.53
C CYS A 469 10.92 -28.94 -20.41
N ILE A 470 11.16 -29.60 -19.28
CA ILE A 470 10.77 -31.02 -19.10
C ILE A 470 9.45 -31.20 -18.32
N ILE A 471 8.94 -30.16 -17.67
CA ILE A 471 7.72 -30.27 -16.83
C ILE A 471 6.42 -29.90 -17.56
N SER A 472 6.50 -29.29 -18.73
CA SER A 472 5.29 -28.88 -19.51
C SER A 472 4.73 -29.93 -20.46
N SER A 473 5.38 -31.08 -20.65
CA SER A 473 4.94 -32.12 -21.60
C SER A 473 4.22 -33.33 -20.98
N ILE A 474 4.00 -33.35 -19.66
CA ILE A 474 3.33 -34.48 -18.99
C ILE A 474 1.86 -34.20 -18.62
N LYS A 475 1.31 -33.03 -18.93
CA LYS A 475 -0.09 -32.68 -18.60
C LYS A 475 -1.09 -32.71 -19.77
N ALA A 476 -0.73 -33.25 -20.92
CA ALA A 476 -1.60 -33.28 -22.10
C ALA A 476 -2.00 -34.68 -22.60
N THR A 477 -1.88 -35.73 -21.78
CA THR A 477 -2.37 -37.06 -22.19
C THR A 477 -2.99 -37.81 -21.02
N THR A 478 -4.06 -37.24 -20.46
CA THR A 478 -5.10 -37.99 -19.74
C THR A 478 -6.38 -37.15 -19.76
N LEU A 479 -7.09 -37.27 -20.81
CA LEU A 479 -8.53 -37.09 -20.92
C LEU A 479 -9.10 -38.25 -21.72
#